data_5023eb01c4cbe8e7f5c3fa8f9fc6bcb5
#
_entry.id   5023eb01c4cbe8e7f5c3fa8f9fc6bcb5
#
_cell.length_a   1.000
_cell.length_b   1.000
_cell.length_c   1.000
_cell.angle_alpha   90.00
_cell.angle_beta   90.00
_cell.angle_gamma   90.00
#
_symmetry.space_group_name_H-M   'P 1'
#
loop_
_entity.id
_entity.type
_entity.pdbx_description
1 polymer ?
#
loop_
_entity_poly.entity_id
_entity_poly.type
_entity_poly.pdbx_seq_one_letter_code
_entity_poly.pdbx_strand_id
1 'polypeptide(L)'
;MTSEEMQKEGKSCSPCAHKCLIALNAVLLVGLVVIYILFFTSKSCTAESKQPAVADNAEGVITSGLSIGYIDTDSLMLQYEFAVELNEKLDNYARQENDYKDMMVRFQNDYNNFLKTGASLTLTEQKKTEESLKKRAEDLAKLEERLMNERTKLENVIQVDQKKMIDAVYAFVRDYNAKHQQFNVILKKSFSESPVLYMDDDMDITREIIDGLNEEYRNVKGK
;
A
#
# COMPACT_ATOMS: atom_id res chain seq x y z
N MET A 1 47.04 49.22 -11.74
CA MET A 1 46.17 50.30 -12.24
C MET A 1 44.81 49.89 -11.81
N THR A 2 44.48 50.38 -10.66
CA THR A 2 43.56 51.42 -10.17
C THR A 2 42.15 50.82 -10.09
N SER A 3 41.71 50.35 -8.85
CA SER A 3 41.23 51.19 -7.74
C SER A 3 40.17 52.20 -8.15
N GLU A 4 39.10 52.13 -7.38
CA GLU A 4 38.20 53.25 -7.06
C GLU A 4 36.89 53.34 -7.82
N GLU A 5 35.96 53.40 -6.95
CA GLU A 5 34.71 54.17 -6.89
C GLU A 5 33.47 53.50 -7.48
N MET A 6 32.53 53.13 -6.62
CA MET A 6 31.48 54.04 -6.26
C MET A 6 30.71 53.58 -5.01
N GLN A 7 30.86 54.42 -4.03
CA GLN A 7 30.05 54.53 -2.81
C GLN A 7 28.74 55.24 -3.14
N LYS A 8 27.73 54.96 -2.33
CA LYS A 8 26.50 55.71 -2.06
C LYS A 8 25.31 55.56 -3.02
N GLU A 9 24.27 54.93 -2.47
CA GLU A 9 23.05 55.69 -2.17
C GLU A 9 22.25 54.97 -1.07
N GLY A 10 22.42 55.47 0.15
CA GLY A 10 21.50 55.25 1.25
C GLY A 10 20.22 56.04 0.98
N LYS A 11 19.14 55.36 0.61
CA LYS A 11 17.81 55.98 0.66
C LYS A 11 17.33 55.97 2.11
N SER A 12 17.33 57.14 2.72
CA SER A 12 16.70 57.44 3.98
C SER A 12 15.24 56.98 3.97
N CYS A 13 14.89 56.04 4.83
CA CYS A 13 13.50 55.68 5.12
C CYS A 13 12.80 56.93 5.69
N SER A 14 11.86 57.47 4.92
CA SER A 14 10.98 58.55 5.31
C SER A 14 10.24 58.16 6.61
N PRO A 15 10.11 59.06 7.59
CA PRO A 15 9.40 58.82 8.86
C PRO A 15 7.92 58.45 8.67
N CYS A 16 7.42 58.58 7.46
CA CYS A 16 6.07 58.18 7.08
C CYS A 16 5.91 56.66 6.94
N ALA A 17 6.96 55.94 6.50
CA ALA A 17 6.93 54.45 6.35
C ALA A 17 6.87 53.77 7.72
N HIS A 18 7.58 54.27 8.73
CA HIS A 18 7.54 53.74 10.09
C HIS A 18 6.18 53.91 10.77
N LYS A 19 5.52 55.07 10.57
CA LYS A 19 4.18 55.32 11.11
C LYS A 19 3.13 54.44 10.42
N CYS A 20 3.28 54.18 9.12
CA CYS A 20 2.39 53.27 8.38
C CYS A 20 2.56 51.82 8.81
N LEU A 21 3.80 51.39 9.09
CA LEU A 21 4.10 50.03 9.57
C LEU A 21 3.56 49.80 11.00
N ILE A 22 3.65 50.81 11.87
CA ILE A 22 3.10 50.74 13.23
C ILE A 22 1.57 50.70 13.19
N ALA A 23 0.93 51.49 12.33
CA ALA A 23 -0.51 51.47 12.16
C ALA A 23 -1.01 50.13 11.61
N LEU A 24 -0.29 49.52 10.66
CA LEU A 24 -0.64 48.20 10.12
C LEU A 24 -0.53 47.10 11.18
N ASN A 25 0.52 47.12 12.01
CA ASN A 25 0.69 46.17 13.12
C ASN A 25 -0.40 46.37 14.21
N ALA A 26 -0.80 47.58 14.50
CA ALA A 26 -1.89 47.85 15.46
C ALA A 26 -3.23 47.29 14.97
N VAL A 27 -3.55 47.44 13.68
CA VAL A 27 -4.77 46.88 13.08
C VAL A 27 -4.74 45.35 13.09
N LEU A 28 -3.57 44.70 12.80
CA LEU A 28 -3.40 43.28 12.90
C LEU A 28 -3.58 42.74 14.31
N LEU A 29 -3.04 43.42 15.32
CA LEU A 29 -3.21 43.06 16.73
C LEU A 29 -4.67 43.15 17.18
N VAL A 30 -5.36 44.19 16.79
CA VAL A 30 -6.79 44.35 17.09
C VAL A 30 -7.60 43.26 16.40
N GLY A 31 -7.29 42.92 15.14
CA GLY A 31 -7.91 41.80 14.42
C GLY A 31 -7.71 40.44 15.12
N LEU A 32 -6.50 40.19 15.61
CA LEU A 32 -6.18 38.96 16.38
C LEU A 32 -6.94 38.87 17.69
N VAL A 33 -7.07 40.00 18.42
CA VAL A 33 -7.83 40.05 19.66
C VAL A 33 -9.33 39.82 19.40
N VAL A 34 -9.87 40.39 18.33
CA VAL A 34 -11.29 40.15 17.95
C VAL A 34 -11.53 38.67 17.58
N ILE A 35 -10.65 38.08 16.81
CA ILE A 35 -10.72 36.65 16.47
C ILE A 35 -10.61 35.78 17.74
N TYR A 36 -9.69 36.11 18.63
CA TYR A 36 -9.52 35.40 19.91
C TYR A 36 -10.81 35.50 20.77
N ILE A 37 -11.41 36.69 20.88
CA ILE A 37 -12.67 36.89 21.62
C ILE A 37 -13.80 36.07 20.96
N LEU A 38 -13.94 36.13 19.63
CA LEU A 38 -14.96 35.36 18.91
C LEU A 38 -14.75 33.85 19.06
N PHE A 39 -13.52 33.40 19.07
CA PHE A 39 -13.20 31.98 19.26
C PHE A 39 -13.43 31.48 20.69
N PHE A 40 -13.20 32.36 21.67
CA PHE A 40 -13.42 32.04 23.08
C PHE A 40 -14.87 32.20 23.54
N THR A 41 -15.60 33.13 22.95
CA THR A 41 -17.02 33.33 23.26
C THR A 41 -17.94 32.34 22.52
N SER A 42 -17.48 31.73 21.42
CA SER A 42 -18.25 30.67 20.75
C SER A 42 -18.16 29.31 21.43
N LYS A 43 -17.42 29.19 22.55
CA LYS A 43 -17.30 27.97 23.35
C LYS A 43 -18.28 27.86 24.51
N SER A 44 -19.47 28.41 24.38
CA SER A 44 -20.52 28.23 25.37
C SER A 44 -21.84 27.82 24.72
N CYS A 45 -21.79 26.70 23.96
CA CYS A 45 -22.94 25.82 23.91
C CYS A 45 -22.55 24.56 24.71
N THR A 46 -22.65 24.70 26.02
CA THR A 46 -22.77 23.57 26.95
C THR A 46 -24.11 22.94 26.62
N ALA A 47 -24.10 21.92 25.79
CA ALA A 47 -25.18 20.96 25.76
C ALA A 47 -25.12 20.25 27.10
N GLU A 48 -25.91 20.70 28.03
CA GLU A 48 -26.25 20.07 29.27
C GLU A 48 -26.81 18.70 28.88
N SER A 49 -25.97 17.63 29.00
CA SER A 49 -26.44 16.28 28.93
C SER A 49 -27.31 16.07 30.17
N LYS A 50 -28.58 16.33 30.02
CA LYS A 50 -29.57 15.74 30.91
C LYS A 50 -29.48 14.24 30.76
N GLN A 51 -28.78 13.62 31.67
CA GLN A 51 -28.88 12.21 31.98
C GLN A 51 -30.36 11.97 32.29
N PRO A 52 -31.11 11.21 31.51
CA PRO A 52 -32.45 10.84 31.90
C PRO A 52 -32.31 9.93 33.10
N ALA A 53 -32.90 10.33 34.22
CA ALA A 53 -33.14 9.47 35.37
C ALA A 53 -33.72 8.15 34.87
N VAL A 54 -33.14 7.06 35.36
CA VAL A 54 -33.66 5.71 35.18
C VAL A 54 -35.10 5.69 35.77
N ALA A 55 -36.07 5.80 34.90
CA ALA A 55 -37.43 5.41 35.20
C ALA A 55 -37.58 3.97 34.72
N ASP A 56 -37.54 3.09 35.68
CA ASP A 56 -37.93 1.70 35.60
C ASP A 56 -39.40 1.64 35.19
N ASN A 57 -39.66 1.39 33.88
CA ASN A 57 -40.90 0.83 33.36
C ASN A 57 -40.75 0.41 31.90
N ALA A 58 -40.59 -0.84 31.76
CA ALA A 58 -41.07 -1.78 30.76
C ALA A 58 -41.46 -1.28 29.36
N GLU A 59 -41.07 -2.08 28.44
CA GLU A 59 -41.53 -2.37 27.10
C GLU A 59 -40.65 -1.77 25.98
N GLY A 60 -39.74 -2.60 25.53
CA GLY A 60 -39.44 -2.71 24.09
C GLY A 60 -38.69 -1.56 23.44
N VAL A 61 -37.81 -0.83 24.09
CA VAL A 61 -36.76 -0.11 23.39
C VAL A 61 -35.62 -1.10 23.11
N ILE A 62 -35.66 -1.70 21.95
CA ILE A 62 -34.50 -2.39 21.40
C ILE A 62 -33.44 -1.29 21.21
N THR A 63 -32.59 -1.06 22.20
CA THR A 63 -31.30 -0.43 22.00
C THR A 63 -30.48 -1.45 21.18
N SER A 64 -30.73 -1.49 19.89
CA SER A 64 -29.82 -2.17 18.98
C SER A 64 -28.52 -1.39 18.99
N GLY A 65 -27.66 -1.72 19.94
CA GLY A 65 -26.32 -1.21 19.99
C GLY A 65 -25.68 -1.48 18.62
N LEU A 66 -24.89 -0.54 18.13
CA LEU A 66 -24.12 -0.71 16.91
C LEU A 66 -23.24 -1.98 17.05
N SER A 67 -23.56 -3.02 16.27
CA SER A 67 -22.77 -4.25 16.25
C SER A 67 -21.69 -4.12 15.16
N ILE A 68 -20.44 -4.29 15.56
CA ILE A 68 -19.28 -4.17 14.69
C ILE A 68 -18.54 -5.50 14.70
N GLY A 69 -18.20 -6.00 13.50
CA GLY A 69 -17.26 -7.11 13.33
C GLY A 69 -16.02 -6.64 12.59
N TYR A 70 -14.96 -7.44 12.62
CA TYR A 70 -13.80 -7.18 11.77
C TYR A 70 -13.23 -8.44 11.13
N ILE A 71 -12.52 -8.23 10.03
CA ILE A 71 -11.78 -9.25 9.31
C ILE A 71 -10.32 -8.79 9.23
N ASP A 72 -9.41 -9.64 9.73
CA ASP A 72 -7.97 -9.46 9.53
C ASP A 72 -7.61 -9.86 8.10
N THR A 73 -7.37 -8.84 7.28
CA THR A 73 -7.05 -9.02 5.86
C THR A 73 -5.67 -9.61 5.64
N ASP A 74 -4.73 -9.45 6.58
CA ASP A 74 -3.40 -10.04 6.48
C ASP A 74 -3.50 -11.57 6.65
N SER A 75 -4.26 -12.03 7.66
CA SER A 75 -4.58 -13.44 7.85
C SER A 75 -5.39 -14.03 6.69
N LEU A 76 -6.34 -13.26 6.16
CA LEU A 76 -7.13 -13.68 4.99
C LEU A 76 -6.24 -13.89 3.77
N MET A 77 -5.32 -12.98 3.46
CA MET A 77 -4.41 -13.12 2.31
C MET A 77 -3.45 -14.30 2.45
N LEU A 78 -3.12 -14.72 3.68
CA LEU A 78 -2.24 -15.85 3.94
C LEU A 78 -2.96 -17.21 3.92
N GLN A 79 -4.27 -17.25 4.16
CA GLN A 79 -5.01 -18.48 4.37
C GLN A 79 -6.14 -18.72 3.35
N TYR A 80 -6.57 -17.70 2.62
CA TYR A 80 -7.53 -17.87 1.53
C TYR A 80 -6.85 -18.56 0.34
N GLU A 81 -7.28 -19.77 0.00
CA GLU A 81 -6.64 -20.63 -1.01
C GLU A 81 -6.47 -19.95 -2.37
N PHE A 82 -7.43 -19.11 -2.77
CA PHE A 82 -7.31 -18.34 -4.00
C PHE A 82 -6.16 -17.30 -3.93
N ALA A 83 -6.02 -16.61 -2.80
CA ALA A 83 -4.93 -15.65 -2.59
C ALA A 83 -3.57 -16.35 -2.54
N VAL A 84 -3.50 -17.48 -1.86
CA VAL A 84 -2.28 -18.31 -1.79
C VAL A 84 -1.85 -18.78 -3.19
N GLU A 85 -2.79 -19.28 -4.00
CA GLU A 85 -2.47 -19.72 -5.38
C GLU A 85 -2.01 -18.55 -6.26
N LEU A 86 -2.58 -17.37 -6.09
CA LEU A 86 -2.15 -16.18 -6.82
C LEU A 86 -0.73 -15.76 -6.42
N ASN A 87 -0.42 -15.79 -5.12
CA ASN A 87 0.93 -15.51 -4.61
C ASN A 87 1.96 -16.55 -5.08
N GLU A 88 1.60 -17.84 -5.13
CA GLU A 88 2.48 -18.88 -5.66
C GLU A 88 2.86 -18.65 -7.12
N LYS A 89 1.93 -18.14 -7.95
CA LYS A 89 2.24 -17.77 -9.35
C LYS A 89 3.27 -16.65 -9.42
N LEU A 90 3.12 -15.63 -8.56
CA LEU A 90 4.07 -14.52 -8.46
C LEU A 90 5.46 -14.99 -8.00
N ASP A 91 5.51 -15.80 -6.96
CA ASP A 91 6.76 -16.33 -6.42
C ASP A 91 7.48 -17.22 -7.40
N ASN A 92 6.73 -18.02 -8.18
CA ASN A 92 7.31 -18.85 -9.22
C ASN A 92 7.97 -18.01 -10.32
N TYR A 93 7.30 -16.95 -10.75
CA TYR A 93 7.87 -16.02 -11.73
C TYR A 93 9.10 -15.30 -11.16
N ALA A 94 9.04 -14.80 -9.93
CA ALA A 94 10.15 -14.13 -9.27
C ALA A 94 11.39 -15.04 -9.14
N ARG A 95 11.18 -16.32 -8.85
CA ARG A 95 12.28 -17.32 -8.84
C ARG A 95 12.91 -17.48 -10.21
N GLN A 96 12.12 -17.65 -11.27
CA GLN A 96 12.63 -17.78 -12.63
C GLN A 96 13.43 -16.54 -13.08
N GLU A 97 12.94 -15.33 -12.72
CA GLU A 97 13.64 -14.08 -13.00
C GLU A 97 14.98 -13.99 -12.27
N ASN A 98 15.05 -14.43 -11.02
CA ASN A 98 16.29 -14.46 -10.25
C ASN A 98 17.28 -15.51 -10.82
N ASP A 99 16.81 -16.69 -11.19
CA ASP A 99 17.63 -17.72 -11.84
C ASP A 99 18.23 -17.19 -13.15
N TYR A 100 17.44 -16.46 -13.95
CA TYR A 100 17.94 -15.83 -15.16
C TYR A 100 19.04 -14.79 -14.86
N LYS A 101 18.83 -13.91 -13.85
CA LYS A 101 19.85 -12.93 -13.42
C LYS A 101 21.15 -13.61 -13.02
N ASP A 102 21.07 -14.71 -12.27
CA ASP A 102 22.24 -15.47 -11.85
C ASP A 102 22.95 -16.11 -13.05
N MET A 103 22.20 -16.66 -14.00
CA MET A 103 22.77 -17.20 -15.25
C MET A 103 23.47 -16.11 -16.08
N MET A 104 22.91 -14.91 -16.17
CA MET A 104 23.51 -13.76 -16.83
C MET A 104 24.83 -13.35 -16.19
N VAL A 105 24.87 -13.28 -14.85
CA VAL A 105 26.10 -12.93 -14.11
C VAL A 105 27.20 -13.98 -14.37
N ARG A 106 26.85 -15.26 -14.32
CA ARG A 106 27.80 -16.37 -14.63
C ARG A 106 28.32 -16.29 -16.06
N PHE A 107 27.41 -16.08 -17.02
CA PHE A 107 27.78 -15.93 -18.43
C PHE A 107 28.74 -14.74 -18.62
N GLN A 108 28.44 -13.58 -18.02
CA GLN A 108 29.29 -12.41 -18.12
C GLN A 108 30.69 -12.65 -17.55
N ASN A 109 30.78 -13.36 -16.42
CA ASN A 109 32.07 -13.73 -15.81
C ASN A 109 32.87 -14.68 -16.69
N ASP A 110 32.22 -15.70 -17.25
CA ASP A 110 32.86 -16.66 -18.14
C ASP A 110 33.34 -16.02 -19.44
N TYR A 111 32.51 -15.13 -20.00
CA TYR A 111 32.87 -14.36 -21.19
C TYR A 111 34.07 -13.43 -20.94
N ASN A 112 34.06 -12.70 -19.82
CA ASN A 112 35.18 -11.84 -19.42
C ASN A 112 36.46 -12.65 -19.15
N ASN A 113 36.34 -13.83 -18.57
CA ASN A 113 37.48 -14.73 -18.36
C ASN A 113 38.04 -15.22 -19.70
N PHE A 114 37.19 -15.61 -20.64
CA PHE A 114 37.59 -16.00 -21.98
C PHE A 114 38.31 -14.87 -22.72
N LEU A 115 37.85 -13.63 -22.63
CA LEU A 115 38.54 -12.48 -23.21
C LEU A 115 39.96 -12.29 -22.66
N LYS A 116 40.18 -12.59 -21.37
CA LYS A 116 41.49 -12.41 -20.70
C LYS A 116 42.44 -13.56 -20.99
N THR A 117 41.95 -14.80 -21.01
CA THR A 117 42.77 -16.02 -21.04
C THR A 117 42.71 -16.76 -22.36
N GLY A 118 41.77 -16.43 -23.25
CA GLY A 118 41.52 -17.15 -24.49
C GLY A 118 42.77 -17.26 -25.41
N ALA A 119 43.60 -16.20 -25.46
CA ALA A 119 44.81 -16.17 -26.24
C ALA A 119 45.87 -17.22 -25.80
N SER A 120 45.79 -17.73 -24.55
CA SER A 120 46.68 -18.73 -24.01
C SER A 120 46.19 -20.16 -24.24
N LEU A 121 44.97 -20.34 -24.73
CA LEU A 121 44.38 -21.63 -25.04
C LEU A 121 44.83 -22.16 -26.40
N THR A 122 44.76 -23.48 -26.58
CA THR A 122 44.96 -24.08 -27.91
C THR A 122 43.80 -23.68 -28.85
N LEU A 123 44.03 -23.73 -30.15
CA LEU A 123 42.99 -23.41 -31.16
C LEU A 123 41.71 -24.25 -31.01
N THR A 124 41.87 -25.52 -30.59
CA THR A 124 40.73 -26.41 -30.38
C THR A 124 39.91 -25.99 -29.15
N GLU A 125 40.58 -25.62 -28.05
CA GLU A 125 39.95 -25.11 -26.83
C GLU A 125 39.28 -23.79 -27.04
N GLN A 126 39.93 -22.86 -27.78
CA GLN A 126 39.33 -21.58 -28.15
C GLN A 126 38.01 -21.77 -28.88
N LYS A 127 37.98 -22.55 -29.95
CA LYS A 127 36.78 -22.86 -30.74
C LYS A 127 35.66 -23.44 -29.88
N LYS A 128 36.00 -24.46 -29.07
CA LYS A 128 35.05 -25.13 -28.20
C LYS A 128 34.42 -24.15 -27.17
N THR A 129 35.24 -23.28 -26.57
CA THR A 129 34.77 -22.30 -25.61
C THR A 129 33.91 -21.26 -26.28
N GLU A 130 34.32 -20.75 -27.44
CA GLU A 130 33.57 -19.79 -28.23
C GLU A 130 32.19 -20.34 -28.63
N GLU A 131 32.13 -21.56 -29.15
CA GLU A 131 30.86 -22.22 -29.49
C GLU A 131 29.95 -22.39 -28.25
N SER A 132 30.55 -22.78 -27.12
CA SER A 132 29.82 -22.91 -25.86
C SER A 132 29.24 -21.57 -25.38
N LEU A 133 30.04 -20.49 -25.40
CA LEU A 133 29.61 -19.15 -25.04
C LEU A 133 28.52 -18.64 -25.99
N LYS A 134 28.67 -18.87 -27.29
CA LYS A 134 27.66 -18.49 -28.29
C LYS A 134 26.34 -19.19 -28.02
N LYS A 135 26.37 -20.50 -27.81
CA LYS A 135 25.17 -21.28 -27.49
C LYS A 135 24.48 -20.78 -26.22
N ARG A 136 25.25 -20.50 -25.16
CA ARG A 136 24.72 -19.96 -23.91
C ARG A 136 24.10 -18.59 -24.08
N ALA A 137 24.71 -17.71 -24.92
CA ALA A 137 24.14 -16.41 -25.24
C ALA A 137 22.78 -16.55 -25.97
N GLU A 138 22.68 -17.48 -26.93
CA GLU A 138 21.42 -17.76 -27.63
C GLU A 138 20.35 -18.32 -26.70
N ASP A 139 20.73 -19.22 -25.77
CA ASP A 139 19.80 -19.82 -24.79
C ASP A 139 19.31 -18.74 -23.78
N LEU A 140 20.19 -17.84 -23.34
CA LEU A 140 19.83 -16.74 -22.47
C LEU A 140 18.90 -15.74 -23.17
N ALA A 141 19.14 -15.41 -24.43
CA ALA A 141 18.25 -14.54 -25.19
C ALA A 141 16.84 -15.14 -25.36
N LYS A 142 16.75 -16.43 -25.63
CA LYS A 142 15.45 -17.14 -25.68
C LYS A 142 14.75 -17.19 -24.33
N LEU A 143 15.52 -17.35 -23.24
CA LEU A 143 14.97 -17.36 -21.90
C LEU A 143 14.43 -15.97 -21.52
N GLU A 144 15.15 -14.90 -21.86
CA GLU A 144 14.71 -13.52 -21.67
C GLU A 144 13.38 -13.23 -22.37
N GLU A 145 13.31 -13.60 -23.67
CA GLU A 145 12.07 -13.43 -24.45
C GLU A 145 10.89 -14.19 -23.81
N ARG A 146 11.14 -15.42 -23.37
CA ARG A 146 10.12 -16.21 -22.68
C ARG A 146 9.65 -15.57 -21.39
N LEU A 147 10.58 -15.11 -20.54
CA LEU A 147 10.25 -14.44 -19.28
C LEU A 147 9.48 -13.13 -19.50
N MET A 148 9.85 -12.37 -20.52
CA MET A 148 9.13 -11.14 -20.88
C MET A 148 7.69 -11.44 -21.32
N ASN A 149 7.47 -12.48 -22.09
CA ASN A 149 6.14 -12.92 -22.51
C ASN A 149 5.32 -13.48 -21.32
N GLU A 150 5.95 -14.24 -20.43
CA GLU A 150 5.33 -14.75 -19.21
C GLU A 150 4.93 -13.61 -18.28
N ARG A 151 5.79 -12.60 -18.11
CA ARG A 151 5.50 -11.41 -17.33
C ARG A 151 4.22 -10.71 -17.80
N THR A 152 4.14 -10.44 -19.10
CA THR A 152 2.96 -9.75 -19.68
C THR A 152 1.67 -10.54 -19.44
N LYS A 153 1.74 -11.88 -19.60
CA LYS A 153 0.59 -12.75 -19.31
C LYS A 153 0.22 -12.73 -17.82
N LEU A 154 1.23 -12.81 -16.95
CA LEU A 154 1.05 -12.83 -15.51
C LEU A 154 0.44 -11.52 -15.01
N GLU A 155 0.90 -10.37 -15.49
CA GLU A 155 0.34 -9.05 -15.14
C GLU A 155 -1.17 -8.97 -15.45
N ASN A 156 -1.58 -9.47 -16.63
CA ASN A 156 -3.00 -9.52 -16.99
C ASN A 156 -3.81 -10.48 -16.10
N VAL A 157 -3.26 -11.67 -15.83
CA VAL A 157 -3.91 -12.67 -14.96
C VAL A 157 -4.08 -12.13 -13.55
N ILE A 158 -3.03 -11.50 -12.99
CA ILE A 158 -3.06 -10.93 -11.65
C ILE A 158 -4.15 -9.87 -11.52
N GLN A 159 -4.23 -8.92 -12.45
CA GLN A 159 -5.26 -7.88 -12.40
C GLN A 159 -6.68 -8.46 -12.40
N VAL A 160 -6.92 -9.45 -13.25
CA VAL A 160 -8.23 -10.12 -13.34
C VAL A 160 -8.52 -10.95 -12.08
N ASP A 161 -7.54 -11.72 -11.61
CA ASP A 161 -7.74 -12.62 -10.48
C ASP A 161 -7.81 -11.85 -9.14
N GLN A 162 -7.04 -10.75 -8.98
CA GLN A 162 -7.21 -9.85 -7.83
C GLN A 162 -8.61 -9.25 -7.78
N LYS A 163 -9.14 -8.80 -8.92
CA LYS A 163 -10.51 -8.30 -8.96
C LYS A 163 -11.52 -9.38 -8.58
N LYS A 164 -11.41 -10.58 -9.14
CA LYS A 164 -12.28 -11.71 -8.79
C LYS A 164 -12.20 -12.06 -7.31
N MET A 165 -11.01 -12.08 -6.74
CA MET A 165 -10.79 -12.36 -5.33
C MET A 165 -11.48 -11.33 -4.44
N ILE A 166 -11.30 -10.05 -4.73
CA ILE A 166 -11.94 -8.95 -3.99
C ILE A 166 -13.47 -9.06 -4.11
N ASP A 167 -13.98 -9.26 -5.32
CA ASP A 167 -15.43 -9.40 -5.57
C ASP A 167 -16.01 -10.60 -4.81
N ALA A 168 -15.27 -11.73 -4.75
CA ALA A 168 -15.68 -12.93 -4.01
C ALA A 168 -15.72 -12.66 -2.49
N VAL A 169 -14.70 -11.99 -1.94
CA VAL A 169 -14.67 -11.62 -0.51
C VAL A 169 -15.87 -10.73 -0.17
N TYR A 170 -16.11 -9.67 -0.94
CA TYR A 170 -17.25 -8.79 -0.68
C TYR A 170 -18.60 -9.49 -0.82
N ALA A 171 -18.76 -10.35 -1.81
CA ALA A 171 -19.98 -11.11 -1.99
C ALA A 171 -20.23 -12.06 -0.81
N PHE A 172 -19.19 -12.81 -0.42
CA PHE A 172 -19.27 -13.74 0.71
C PHE A 172 -19.58 -13.03 2.03
N VAL A 173 -18.87 -11.95 2.36
CA VAL A 173 -19.10 -11.17 3.59
C VAL A 173 -20.52 -10.60 3.65
N ARG A 174 -21.03 -10.09 2.52
CA ARG A 174 -22.41 -9.61 2.44
C ARG A 174 -23.41 -10.73 2.70
N ASP A 175 -23.23 -11.89 2.07
CA ASP A 175 -24.14 -13.02 2.16
C ASP A 175 -24.06 -13.67 3.56
N TYR A 176 -22.86 -13.73 4.16
CA TYR A 176 -22.64 -14.13 5.53
C TYR A 176 -23.42 -13.24 6.50
N ASN A 177 -23.25 -11.91 6.39
CA ASN A 177 -23.98 -10.97 7.25
C ASN A 177 -25.49 -10.98 7.03
N ALA A 178 -25.94 -11.17 5.80
CA ALA A 178 -27.37 -11.30 5.49
C ALA A 178 -28.02 -12.53 6.15
N LYS A 179 -27.29 -13.64 6.23
CA LYS A 179 -27.75 -14.87 6.89
C LYS A 179 -27.78 -14.75 8.41
N HIS A 180 -26.79 -14.11 9.00
CA HIS A 180 -26.62 -14.04 10.44
C HIS A 180 -27.23 -12.77 11.04
N GLN A 181 -27.45 -11.72 10.26
CA GLN A 181 -27.98 -10.41 10.66
C GLN A 181 -27.31 -9.82 11.90
N GLN A 182 -25.99 -10.06 12.02
CA GLN A 182 -25.25 -9.87 13.25
C GLN A 182 -24.61 -8.50 13.35
N PHE A 183 -24.16 -7.95 12.19
CA PHE A 183 -23.32 -6.76 12.19
C PHE A 183 -23.97 -5.62 11.39
N ASN A 184 -23.89 -4.40 11.95
CA ASN A 184 -24.20 -3.17 11.24
C ASN A 184 -23.01 -2.70 10.39
N VAL A 185 -21.78 -3.01 10.85
CA VAL A 185 -20.53 -2.64 10.20
C VAL A 185 -19.54 -3.80 10.30
N ILE A 186 -18.89 -4.14 9.22
CA ILE A 186 -17.73 -5.05 9.21
C ILE A 186 -16.53 -4.25 8.71
N LEU A 187 -15.48 -4.18 9.52
CA LEU A 187 -14.26 -3.42 9.25
C LEU A 187 -13.16 -4.35 8.75
N LYS A 188 -12.29 -3.83 7.90
CA LYS A 188 -11.02 -4.50 7.61
C LYS A 188 -9.97 -4.09 8.65
N LYS A 189 -9.20 -5.05 9.14
CA LYS A 189 -8.01 -4.83 9.96
C LYS A 189 -6.80 -5.31 9.17
N SER A 190 -5.75 -4.51 9.12
CA SER A 190 -4.46 -4.85 8.53
C SER A 190 -3.38 -4.16 9.34
N PHE A 191 -2.22 -4.79 9.47
CA PHE A 191 -1.11 -4.21 10.21
C PHE A 191 -0.64 -2.87 9.65
N SER A 192 -0.62 -2.73 8.31
CA SER A 192 -0.07 -1.56 7.65
C SER A 192 -1.10 -0.49 7.27
N GLU A 193 -2.38 -0.86 7.09
CA GLU A 193 -3.37 0.02 6.46
C GLU A 193 -4.60 0.30 7.32
N SER A 194 -4.70 -0.30 8.51
CA SER A 194 -5.87 -0.11 9.36
C SER A 194 -5.77 1.18 10.17
N PRO A 195 -6.80 2.02 10.16
CA PRO A 195 -6.90 3.16 11.06
C PRO A 195 -7.26 2.75 12.49
N VAL A 196 -7.59 1.48 12.72
CA VAL A 196 -8.02 0.95 14.01
C VAL A 196 -6.84 0.25 14.68
N LEU A 197 -6.50 0.71 15.88
CA LEU A 197 -5.38 0.18 16.67
C LEU A 197 -5.77 -0.98 17.58
N TYR A 198 -7.03 -1.04 18.00
CA TYR A 198 -7.54 -2.06 18.92
C TYR A 198 -8.97 -2.42 18.58
N MET A 199 -9.27 -3.68 18.60
CA MET A 199 -10.61 -4.28 18.57
C MET A 199 -10.61 -5.47 19.51
N ASP A 200 -11.76 -5.76 20.11
CA ASP A 200 -11.95 -6.92 20.95
C ASP A 200 -11.96 -8.19 20.09
N ASP A 201 -11.38 -9.27 20.63
CA ASP A 201 -11.31 -10.57 19.94
C ASP A 201 -12.71 -11.17 19.66
N ASP A 202 -13.70 -10.83 20.50
CA ASP A 202 -15.09 -11.25 20.29
C ASP A 202 -15.74 -10.64 19.02
N MET A 203 -15.11 -9.62 18.43
CA MET A 203 -15.54 -9.00 17.17
C MET A 203 -14.88 -9.63 15.95
N ASP A 204 -13.94 -10.56 16.13
CA ASP A 204 -13.18 -11.20 15.05
C ASP A 204 -14.02 -12.29 14.36
N ILE A 205 -14.31 -12.08 13.08
CA ILE A 205 -14.98 -13.05 12.22
C ILE A 205 -14.07 -13.59 11.12
N THR A 206 -12.78 -13.34 11.23
CA THR A 206 -11.80 -13.66 10.17
C THR A 206 -11.83 -15.14 9.82
N ARG A 207 -11.87 -16.01 10.83
CA ARG A 207 -11.79 -17.46 10.64
C ARG A 207 -13.00 -18.01 9.89
N GLU A 208 -14.20 -17.59 10.30
CA GLU A 208 -15.46 -18.01 9.68
C GLU A 208 -15.52 -17.57 8.22
N ILE A 209 -15.02 -16.36 7.93
CA ILE A 209 -14.97 -15.84 6.55
C ILE A 209 -13.96 -16.61 5.72
N ILE A 210 -12.76 -16.91 6.24
CA ILE A 210 -11.73 -17.69 5.52
C ILE A 210 -12.22 -19.11 5.23
N ASP A 211 -12.78 -19.78 6.24
CA ASP A 211 -13.26 -21.16 6.10
C ASP A 211 -14.36 -21.24 5.03
N GLY A 212 -15.31 -20.31 5.05
CA GLY A 212 -16.37 -20.28 4.06
C GLY A 212 -15.91 -19.91 2.64
N LEU A 213 -15.01 -18.94 2.52
CA LEU A 213 -14.40 -18.58 1.23
C LEU A 213 -13.64 -19.75 0.63
N ASN A 214 -12.89 -20.50 1.45
CA ASN A 214 -12.16 -21.67 1.00
C ASN A 214 -13.10 -22.81 0.56
N GLU A 215 -14.21 -23.00 1.24
CA GLU A 215 -15.24 -23.96 0.84
C GLU A 215 -15.85 -23.59 -0.52
N GLU A 216 -16.26 -22.33 -0.71
CA GLU A 216 -16.78 -21.84 -1.99
C GLU A 216 -15.74 -21.98 -3.11
N TYR A 217 -14.49 -21.61 -2.86
CA TYR A 217 -13.41 -21.70 -3.84
C TYR A 217 -13.18 -23.14 -4.32
N ARG A 218 -13.10 -24.10 -3.38
CA ARG A 218 -12.96 -25.53 -3.72
C ARG A 218 -14.15 -26.05 -4.52
N ASN A 219 -15.37 -25.63 -4.20
CA ASN A 219 -16.58 -26.01 -4.91
C ASN A 219 -16.61 -25.50 -6.36
N VAL A 220 -16.04 -24.32 -6.61
CA VAL A 220 -15.91 -23.75 -7.96
C VAL A 220 -14.77 -24.43 -8.74
N LYS A 221 -13.65 -24.70 -8.09
CA LYS A 221 -12.46 -25.30 -8.71
C LYS A 221 -12.64 -26.79 -9.04
N GLY A 222 -13.50 -27.49 -8.31
CA GLY A 222 -13.78 -28.93 -8.49
C GLY A 222 -14.80 -29.25 -9.58
N LYS A 223 -15.35 -28.23 -10.26
CA LYS A 223 -16.27 -28.35 -11.40
C LYS A 223 -15.55 -28.12 -12.71
#